data_7fd16016ab11120e09ac9f9cb1a36e21
#
_entry.id   7fd16016ab11120e09ac9f9cb1a36e21
#
_cell.length_a   1.000
_cell.length_b   1.000
_cell.length_c   1.000
_cell.angle_alpha   90.00
_cell.angle_beta   90.00
_cell.angle_gamma   90.00
#
_symmetry.space_group_name_H-M   'P 1'
#
loop_
_entity.id
_entity.type
_entity.pdbx_description
1 polymer ?
#
loop_
_entity_poly.entity_id
_entity_poly.type
_entity_poly.pdbx_seq_one_letter_code
_entity_poly.pdbx_strand_id
1 'polypeptide(L)'
;LVILILAACGRPEPWRRDAYVFGPRIEILVQHSAGVDENSAGLAMGEVLREFERLHHTYHAWQPSELTALNTAIAAGRSHEVSAELATLIVDAQKIAAAGDYLFDPGIGKLIALWGFQGDEIVARRPDPTQLNVLLAEHPSIGDLRLNNQTITSKNRGVVLDFGGYLKGVALDRAAVIL
;
A
#
# COMPACT_ATOMS: atom_id res chain seq x y z
N LEU A 1 -22.44 43.56 -39.17
CA LEU A 1 -22.00 43.11 -37.85
C LEU A 1 -21.98 41.57 -37.85
N VAL A 2 -20.80 40.94 -37.97
CA VAL A 2 -20.65 39.48 -37.92
C VAL A 2 -20.40 39.11 -36.45
N ILE A 3 -21.37 38.42 -35.82
CA ILE A 3 -21.20 37.88 -34.48
C ILE A 3 -20.55 36.50 -34.62
N LEU A 4 -19.22 36.40 -34.32
CA LEU A 4 -18.55 35.10 -34.14
C LEU A 4 -19.00 34.49 -32.80
N ILE A 5 -19.84 33.46 -32.87
CA ILE A 5 -20.17 32.61 -31.70
C ILE A 5 -18.96 31.65 -31.52
N LEU A 6 -18.09 31.95 -30.57
CA LEU A 6 -17.09 31.03 -30.09
C LEU A 6 -17.83 29.91 -29.31
N ALA A 7 -18.13 28.79 -29.98
CA ALA A 7 -18.55 27.59 -29.31
C ALA A 7 -17.33 27.06 -28.49
N ALA A 8 -17.30 27.37 -27.22
CA ALA A 8 -16.39 26.70 -26.30
C ALA A 8 -16.75 25.22 -26.31
N CYS A 9 -15.97 24.37 -26.98
CA CYS A 9 -16.04 22.91 -26.84
C CYS A 9 -15.63 22.57 -25.40
N GLY A 10 -16.54 22.69 -24.46
CA GLY A 10 -16.37 22.12 -23.13
C GLY A 10 -16.24 20.59 -23.27
N ARG A 11 -15.10 20.03 -22.87
CA ARG A 11 -15.01 18.59 -22.72
C ARG A 11 -16.00 18.19 -21.64
N PRO A 12 -16.74 17.07 -21.84
CA PRO A 12 -17.64 16.57 -20.80
C PRO A 12 -16.82 16.27 -19.53
N GLU A 13 -17.39 16.56 -18.38
CA GLU A 13 -16.74 16.26 -17.10
C GLU A 13 -16.55 14.74 -16.95
N PRO A 14 -15.40 14.29 -16.43
CA PRO A 14 -15.14 12.86 -16.25
C PRO A 14 -16.13 12.24 -15.27
N TRP A 15 -16.46 10.99 -15.45
CA TRP A 15 -17.12 10.22 -14.40
C TRP A 15 -16.21 10.12 -13.20
N ARG A 16 -16.78 10.32 -12.00
CA ARG A 16 -16.02 10.42 -10.77
C ARG A 16 -16.59 9.46 -9.72
N ARG A 17 -15.68 8.79 -9.00
CA ARG A 17 -15.96 8.11 -7.73
C ARG A 17 -14.84 8.35 -6.75
N ASP A 18 -15.21 8.43 -5.47
CA ASP A 18 -14.25 8.56 -4.38
C ASP A 18 -14.58 7.63 -3.22
N ALA A 19 -13.54 7.27 -2.47
CA ALA A 19 -13.57 6.45 -1.27
C ALA A 19 -12.42 6.82 -0.34
N TYR A 20 -12.50 6.37 0.91
CA TYR A 20 -11.40 6.48 1.88
C TYR A 20 -10.79 5.10 2.07
N VAL A 21 -9.62 4.87 1.48
CA VAL A 21 -8.88 3.61 1.57
C VAL A 21 -7.40 3.93 1.79
N PHE A 22 -6.67 3.10 2.52
CA PHE A 22 -5.27 3.34 2.90
C PHE A 22 -5.04 4.64 3.72
N GLY A 23 -6.08 5.16 4.36
CA GLY A 23 -6.06 6.39 5.14
C GLY A 23 -6.51 7.65 4.39
N PRO A 24 -5.96 8.03 3.21
CA PRO A 24 -6.40 9.22 2.47
C PRO A 24 -7.68 8.97 1.67
N ARG A 25 -8.30 10.09 1.23
CA ARG A 25 -9.32 10.06 0.19
C ARG A 25 -8.67 9.71 -1.14
N ILE A 26 -9.26 8.74 -1.84
CA ILE A 26 -8.91 8.34 -3.20
C ILE A 26 -10.00 8.81 -4.14
N GLU A 27 -9.63 9.33 -5.29
CA GLU A 27 -10.53 9.75 -6.35
C GLU A 27 -10.16 9.01 -7.64
N ILE A 28 -11.17 8.43 -8.29
CA ILE A 28 -11.04 7.79 -9.60
C ILE A 28 -11.80 8.64 -10.61
N LEU A 29 -11.10 9.05 -11.65
CA LEU A 29 -11.64 9.85 -12.74
C LEU A 29 -11.51 9.05 -14.04
N VAL A 30 -12.63 8.79 -14.71
CA VAL A 30 -12.66 8.13 -16.01
C VAL A 30 -13.13 9.13 -17.06
N GLN A 31 -12.25 9.44 -18.02
CA GLN A 31 -12.58 10.34 -19.13
C GLN A 31 -13.52 9.67 -20.12
N HIS A 32 -14.41 10.46 -20.70
CA HIS A 32 -15.28 9.99 -21.77
C HIS A 32 -14.43 9.55 -22.97
N SER A 33 -14.66 8.34 -23.46
CA SER A 33 -14.03 7.79 -24.66
C SER A 33 -15.06 7.03 -25.51
N ALA A 34 -14.75 6.86 -26.79
CA ALA A 34 -15.64 6.13 -27.70
C ALA A 34 -15.81 4.68 -27.24
N GLY A 35 -17.05 4.23 -27.15
CA GLY A 35 -17.38 2.86 -26.76
C GLY A 35 -17.49 2.63 -25.24
N VAL A 36 -17.26 3.64 -24.44
CA VAL A 36 -17.44 3.58 -22.96
C VAL A 36 -18.66 4.40 -22.58
N ASP A 37 -19.61 3.77 -21.91
CA ASP A 37 -20.77 4.43 -21.32
C ASP A 37 -20.62 4.60 -19.79
N GLU A 38 -21.50 5.37 -19.19
CA GLU A 38 -21.49 5.64 -17.75
C GLU A 38 -21.62 4.36 -16.90
N ASN A 39 -22.40 3.39 -17.36
CA ASN A 39 -22.61 2.13 -16.64
C ASN A 39 -21.32 1.30 -16.62
N SER A 40 -20.65 1.14 -17.76
CA SER A 40 -19.38 0.43 -17.90
C SER A 40 -18.27 1.09 -17.06
N ALA A 41 -18.15 2.42 -17.15
CA ALA A 41 -17.21 3.18 -16.34
C ALA A 41 -17.52 3.02 -14.84
N GLY A 42 -18.80 3.06 -14.47
CA GLY A 42 -19.27 2.88 -13.10
C GLY A 42 -18.96 1.49 -12.53
N LEU A 43 -19.09 0.44 -13.33
CA LEU A 43 -18.74 -0.93 -12.93
C LEU A 43 -17.24 -1.07 -12.72
N ALA A 44 -16.43 -0.59 -13.67
CA ALA A 44 -14.97 -0.67 -13.58
C ALA A 44 -14.42 0.12 -12.36
N MET A 45 -14.90 1.36 -12.15
CA MET A 45 -14.55 2.13 -10.94
C MET A 45 -14.94 1.41 -9.65
N GLY A 46 -16.09 0.73 -9.63
CA GLY A 46 -16.54 -0.08 -8.50
C GLY A 46 -15.63 -1.29 -8.25
N GLU A 47 -15.12 -1.92 -9.29
CA GLU A 47 -14.17 -3.04 -9.18
C GLU A 47 -12.83 -2.57 -8.63
N VAL A 48 -12.30 -1.45 -9.12
CA VAL A 48 -11.08 -0.83 -8.59
C VAL A 48 -11.22 -0.56 -7.08
N LEU A 49 -12.32 0.03 -6.62
CA LEU A 49 -12.51 0.32 -5.20
C LEU A 49 -12.60 -0.95 -4.36
N ARG A 50 -13.29 -2.00 -4.84
CA ARG A 50 -13.31 -3.29 -4.14
C ARG A 50 -11.92 -3.91 -4.00
N GLU A 51 -11.09 -3.82 -5.04
CA GLU A 51 -9.72 -4.32 -4.98
C GLU A 51 -8.86 -3.52 -4.00
N PHE A 52 -9.03 -2.20 -3.94
CA PHE A 52 -8.33 -1.35 -2.97
C PHE A 52 -8.72 -1.69 -1.53
N GLU A 53 -10.01 -1.87 -1.26
CA GLU A 53 -10.51 -2.30 0.06
C GLU A 53 -9.97 -3.69 0.43
N ARG A 54 -9.96 -4.63 -0.53
CA ARG A 54 -9.40 -5.96 -0.31
C ARG A 54 -7.93 -5.90 0.10
N LEU A 55 -7.09 -5.17 -0.66
CA LEU A 55 -5.68 -4.98 -0.35
C LEU A 55 -5.48 -4.33 1.01
N HIS A 56 -6.27 -3.30 1.32
CA HIS A 56 -6.20 -2.59 2.59
C HIS A 56 -6.47 -3.51 3.77
N HIS A 57 -7.53 -4.31 3.71
CA HIS A 57 -7.88 -5.23 4.80
C HIS A 57 -6.94 -6.42 4.89
N THR A 58 -6.55 -7.02 3.76
CA THR A 58 -5.71 -8.22 3.74
C THR A 58 -4.29 -7.93 4.27
N TYR A 59 -3.76 -6.72 4.00
CA TYR A 59 -2.38 -6.35 4.33
C TYR A 59 -2.30 -5.13 5.27
N HIS A 60 -3.31 -4.96 6.13
CA HIS A 60 -3.31 -3.89 7.12
C HIS A 60 -2.14 -4.04 8.09
N ALA A 61 -1.41 -2.94 8.37
CA ALA A 61 -0.15 -3.03 9.11
C ALA A 61 -0.32 -3.19 10.64
N TRP A 62 -1.47 -2.79 11.21
CA TRP A 62 -1.70 -2.83 12.67
C TRP A 62 -3.07 -3.40 13.10
N GLN A 63 -3.97 -3.69 12.17
CA GLN A 63 -5.21 -4.45 12.46
C GLN A 63 -5.01 -5.93 12.10
N PRO A 64 -5.83 -6.85 12.65
CA PRO A 64 -5.75 -8.26 12.30
C PRO A 64 -5.79 -8.48 10.79
N SER A 65 -4.72 -9.05 10.24
CA SER A 65 -4.52 -9.23 8.81
C SER A 65 -3.51 -10.35 8.55
N GLU A 66 -3.36 -10.77 7.30
CA GLU A 66 -2.31 -11.71 6.91
C GLU A 66 -0.91 -11.13 7.21
N LEU A 67 -0.72 -9.83 6.98
CA LEU A 67 0.56 -9.16 7.24
C LEU A 67 0.90 -9.13 8.74
N THR A 68 -0.06 -8.84 9.62
CA THR A 68 0.18 -8.82 11.06
C THR A 68 0.37 -10.22 11.65
N ALA A 69 -0.22 -11.27 11.05
CA ALA A 69 0.04 -12.66 11.41
C ALA A 69 1.51 -13.03 11.11
N LEU A 70 2.01 -12.66 9.93
CA LEU A 70 3.43 -12.83 9.57
C LEU A 70 4.34 -12.03 10.52
N ASN A 71 4.05 -10.76 10.80
CA ASN A 71 4.82 -9.93 11.73
C ASN A 71 4.91 -10.56 13.13
N THR A 72 3.82 -11.15 13.61
CA THR A 72 3.78 -11.88 14.89
C THR A 72 4.70 -13.12 14.89
N ALA A 73 4.71 -13.85 13.79
CA ALA A 73 5.58 -15.02 13.63
C ALA A 73 7.07 -14.60 13.59
N ILE A 74 7.41 -13.53 12.85
CA ILE A 74 8.77 -12.97 12.78
C ILE A 74 9.26 -12.57 14.18
N ALA A 75 8.46 -11.82 14.92
CA ALA A 75 8.80 -11.39 16.29
C ALA A 75 9.06 -12.60 17.23
N ALA A 76 8.31 -13.68 17.05
CA ALA A 76 8.50 -14.93 17.79
C ALA A 76 9.68 -15.77 17.28
N GLY A 77 10.35 -15.37 16.19
CA GLY A 77 11.43 -16.12 15.55
C GLY A 77 10.97 -17.43 14.90
N ARG A 78 9.71 -17.50 14.47
CA ARG A 78 9.10 -18.65 13.81
C ARG A 78 8.97 -18.42 12.31
N SER A 79 9.01 -19.52 11.55
CA SER A 79 8.56 -19.50 10.16
C SER A 79 7.05 -19.33 10.08
N HIS A 80 6.58 -18.78 8.98
CA HIS A 80 5.15 -18.59 8.70
C HIS A 80 4.86 -18.84 7.22
N GLU A 81 3.82 -19.61 6.94
CA GLU A 81 3.31 -19.81 5.59
C GLU A 81 2.38 -18.67 5.23
N VAL A 82 2.60 -18.06 4.06
CA VAL A 82 1.83 -16.93 3.56
C VAL A 82 1.14 -17.30 2.25
N SER A 83 0.14 -16.51 1.84
CA SER A 83 -0.47 -16.65 0.53
C SER A 83 0.56 -16.43 -0.60
N ALA A 84 0.31 -17.01 -1.77
CA ALA A 84 1.13 -16.79 -2.96
C ALA A 84 1.19 -15.29 -3.32
N GLU A 85 0.10 -14.56 -3.06
CA GLU A 85 0.04 -13.12 -3.29
C GLU A 85 0.98 -12.36 -2.35
N LEU A 86 0.93 -12.61 -1.04
CA LEU A 86 1.82 -11.97 -0.08
C LEU A 86 3.29 -12.33 -0.34
N ALA A 87 3.57 -13.58 -0.70
CA ALA A 87 4.92 -14.00 -1.10
C ALA A 87 5.45 -13.18 -2.29
N THR A 88 4.62 -12.98 -3.31
CA THR A 88 4.96 -12.14 -4.48
C THR A 88 5.20 -10.69 -4.09
N LEU A 89 4.31 -10.09 -3.27
CA LEU A 89 4.44 -8.72 -2.79
C LEU A 89 5.75 -8.52 -1.99
N ILE A 90 6.11 -9.48 -1.14
CA ILE A 90 7.37 -9.42 -0.37
C ILE A 90 8.58 -9.44 -1.31
N VAL A 91 8.60 -10.35 -2.29
CA VAL A 91 9.72 -10.44 -3.25
C VAL A 91 9.86 -9.16 -4.06
N ASP A 92 8.76 -8.59 -4.52
CA ASP A 92 8.80 -7.35 -5.31
C ASP A 92 9.21 -6.15 -4.44
N ALA A 93 8.71 -6.05 -3.21
CA ALA A 93 9.15 -5.03 -2.27
C ALA A 93 10.65 -5.16 -1.91
N GLN A 94 11.18 -6.39 -1.79
CA GLN A 94 12.63 -6.62 -1.61
C GLN A 94 13.45 -6.14 -2.81
N LYS A 95 12.99 -6.39 -4.04
CA LYS A 95 13.67 -5.89 -5.25
C LYS A 95 13.69 -4.36 -5.30
N ILE A 96 12.56 -3.71 -4.99
CA ILE A 96 12.46 -2.24 -4.97
C ILE A 96 13.38 -1.67 -3.89
N ALA A 97 13.36 -2.24 -2.67
CA ALA A 97 14.22 -1.82 -1.58
C ALA A 97 15.71 -1.91 -1.97
N ALA A 98 16.12 -3.05 -2.53
CA ALA A 98 17.50 -3.28 -2.96
C ALA A 98 17.92 -2.35 -4.11
N ALA A 99 17.05 -2.10 -5.08
CA ALA A 99 17.33 -1.19 -6.20
C ALA A 99 17.48 0.28 -5.75
N GLY A 100 16.88 0.65 -4.63
CA GLY A 100 16.95 1.98 -4.02
C GLY A 100 17.91 2.05 -2.83
N ASP A 101 18.89 1.15 -2.70
CA ASP A 101 19.85 1.11 -1.59
C ASP A 101 19.16 1.17 -0.21
N TYR A 102 17.99 0.56 -0.09
CA TYR A 102 17.14 0.53 1.11
C TYR A 102 16.72 1.90 1.65
N LEU A 103 16.74 2.96 0.83
CA LEU A 103 16.12 4.25 1.16
C LEU A 103 14.59 4.14 1.29
N PHE A 104 14.00 3.17 0.59
CA PHE A 104 12.67 2.64 0.83
C PHE A 104 12.81 1.24 1.42
N ASP A 105 12.31 1.03 2.63
CA ASP A 105 12.31 -0.30 3.28
C ASP A 105 11.02 -0.51 4.09
N PRO A 106 10.11 -1.37 3.62
CA PRO A 106 8.88 -1.66 4.36
C PRO A 106 9.08 -2.58 5.58
N GLY A 107 10.31 -2.97 5.91
CA GLY A 107 10.64 -3.76 7.11
C GLY A 107 10.75 -2.94 8.40
N ILE A 108 10.58 -1.62 8.33
CA ILE A 108 10.78 -0.66 9.43
C ILE A 108 9.49 -0.32 10.19
N GLY A 109 8.47 -1.17 10.18
CA GLY A 109 7.15 -0.87 10.78
C GLY A 109 7.20 -0.47 12.26
N LYS A 110 8.17 -0.97 13.05
CA LYS A 110 8.37 -0.50 14.43
C LYS A 110 8.74 0.98 14.50
N LEU A 111 9.56 1.47 13.57
CA LEU A 111 9.90 2.90 13.51
C LEU A 111 8.69 3.73 13.11
N ILE A 112 7.89 3.26 12.13
CA ILE A 112 6.64 3.91 11.72
C ILE A 112 5.68 4.03 12.90
N ALA A 113 5.51 2.95 13.69
CA ALA A 113 4.70 2.94 14.91
C ALA A 113 5.24 3.90 15.99
N LEU A 114 6.57 3.92 16.20
CA LEU A 114 7.21 4.80 17.19
C LEU A 114 6.99 6.28 16.86
N TRP A 115 6.98 6.65 15.58
CA TRP A 115 6.67 8.01 15.13
C TRP A 115 5.16 8.34 15.17
N GLY A 116 4.29 7.37 15.48
CA GLY A 116 2.85 7.57 15.64
C GLY A 116 2.08 7.57 14.31
N PHE A 117 2.63 6.96 13.25
CA PHE A 117 1.95 6.83 11.96
C PHE A 117 1.05 5.58 11.84
N GLN A 118 1.01 4.74 12.88
CA GLN A 118 0.09 3.62 12.97
C GLN A 118 -1.01 3.96 13.99
N GLY A 119 -2.24 4.09 13.51
CA GLY A 119 -3.41 4.44 14.30
C GLY A 119 -4.42 5.23 13.47
N ASP A 120 -5.67 5.26 13.93
CA ASP A 120 -6.78 5.97 13.26
C ASP A 120 -6.62 7.50 13.39
N GLU A 121 -5.91 7.96 14.41
CA GLU A 121 -5.56 9.37 14.62
C GLU A 121 -4.04 9.54 14.55
N ILE A 122 -3.59 10.38 13.62
CA ILE A 122 -2.18 10.73 13.53
C ILE A 122 -1.88 11.81 14.57
N VAL A 123 -1.21 11.42 15.66
CA VAL A 123 -0.73 12.34 16.67
C VAL A 123 0.75 12.64 16.44
N ALA A 124 1.04 13.83 15.97
CA ALA A 124 2.43 14.28 15.79
C ALA A 124 3.16 14.27 17.13
N ARG A 125 4.12 13.38 17.30
CA ARG A 125 4.96 13.28 18.49
C ARG A 125 6.41 13.03 18.11
N ARG A 126 7.32 13.58 18.90
CA ARG A 126 8.73 13.23 18.76
C ARG A 126 8.97 11.93 19.55
N PRO A 127 9.57 10.90 18.95
CA PRO A 127 9.86 9.65 19.66
C PRO A 127 10.88 9.89 20.80
N ASP A 128 10.82 9.01 21.79
CA ASP A 128 11.87 8.96 22.83
C ASP A 128 13.21 8.57 22.17
N PRO A 129 14.28 9.37 22.40
CA PRO A 129 15.58 9.13 21.76
C PRO A 129 16.19 7.77 22.11
N THR A 130 15.93 7.26 23.33
CA THR A 130 16.46 5.97 23.79
C THR A 130 15.80 4.83 23.01
N GLN A 131 14.46 4.86 22.88
CA GLN A 131 13.71 3.89 22.11
C GLN A 131 14.09 3.94 20.63
N LEU A 132 14.25 5.13 20.07
CA LEU A 132 14.66 5.32 18.68
C LEU A 132 16.03 4.69 18.44
N ASN A 133 17.02 4.95 19.32
CA ASN A 133 18.38 4.40 19.18
C ASN A 133 18.40 2.88 19.29
N VAL A 134 17.56 2.27 20.14
CA VAL A 134 17.42 0.81 20.24
C VAL A 134 16.94 0.23 18.92
N LEU A 135 15.86 0.80 18.34
CA LEU A 135 15.31 0.32 17.07
C LEU A 135 16.29 0.53 15.90
N LEU A 136 17.00 1.65 15.88
CA LEU A 136 18.04 1.89 14.86
C LEU A 136 19.19 0.89 14.97
N ALA A 137 19.58 0.51 16.18
CA ALA A 137 20.65 -0.49 16.39
C ALA A 137 20.23 -1.90 15.97
N GLU A 138 18.93 -2.23 15.98
CA GLU A 138 18.41 -3.50 15.45
C GLU A 138 18.57 -3.62 13.93
N HIS A 139 18.69 -2.51 13.19
CA HIS A 139 18.76 -2.43 11.74
C HIS A 139 17.74 -3.33 11.01
N PRO A 140 16.46 -3.24 11.35
CA PRO A 140 15.45 -4.09 10.70
C PRO A 140 15.30 -3.71 9.22
N SER A 141 15.23 -4.73 8.36
CA SER A 141 15.10 -4.55 6.91
C SER A 141 14.26 -5.67 6.32
N ILE A 142 13.47 -5.37 5.28
CA ILE A 142 12.81 -6.40 4.48
C ILE A 142 13.85 -7.36 3.85
N GLY A 143 15.08 -6.93 3.65
CA GLY A 143 16.21 -7.76 3.19
C GLY A 143 16.62 -8.87 4.17
N ASP A 144 16.12 -8.83 5.41
CA ASP A 144 16.34 -9.87 6.41
C ASP A 144 15.43 -11.09 6.25
N LEU A 145 14.39 -10.96 5.42
CA LEU A 145 13.47 -12.05 5.14
C LEU A 145 14.05 -13.04 4.14
N ARG A 146 13.72 -14.30 4.33
CA ARG A 146 14.00 -15.40 3.39
C ARG A 146 12.69 -16.08 3.04
N LEU A 147 12.45 -16.22 1.74
CA LEU A 147 11.30 -16.93 1.19
C LEU A 147 11.77 -18.30 0.66
N ASN A 148 11.10 -19.37 1.07
CA ASN A 148 11.22 -20.69 0.51
C ASN A 148 9.81 -21.19 0.16
N ASN A 149 9.48 -21.24 -1.13
CA ASN A 149 8.11 -21.38 -1.62
C ASN A 149 7.20 -20.29 -1.02
N GLN A 150 6.24 -20.65 -0.17
CA GLN A 150 5.37 -19.71 0.54
C GLN A 150 5.73 -19.56 2.02
N THR A 151 6.83 -20.14 2.47
CA THR A 151 7.28 -20.05 3.86
C THR A 151 8.29 -18.92 4.03
N ILE A 152 7.95 -17.97 4.89
CA ILE A 152 8.81 -16.84 5.27
C ILE A 152 9.52 -17.15 6.59
N THR A 153 10.82 -16.82 6.61
CA THR A 153 11.62 -16.75 7.84
C THR A 153 12.35 -15.41 7.88
N SER A 154 12.71 -14.96 9.06
CA SER A 154 13.55 -13.77 9.24
C SER A 154 14.79 -14.09 10.07
N LYS A 155 15.93 -13.55 9.68
CA LYS A 155 17.16 -13.56 10.51
C LYS A 155 17.13 -12.47 11.59
N ASN A 156 16.21 -11.50 11.50
CA ASN A 156 16.08 -10.38 12.41
C ASN A 156 14.62 -10.31 12.93
N ARG A 157 14.45 -10.51 14.24
CA ARG A 157 13.14 -10.43 14.89
C ARG A 157 12.61 -9.00 15.07
N GLY A 158 13.46 -8.00 14.79
CA GLY A 158 13.11 -6.59 14.78
C GLY A 158 12.27 -6.17 13.57
N VAL A 159 12.29 -6.96 12.50
CA VAL A 159 11.51 -6.67 11.29
C VAL A 159 10.02 -6.70 11.59
N VAL A 160 9.36 -5.62 11.23
CA VAL A 160 7.89 -5.50 11.17
C VAL A 160 7.55 -4.93 9.82
N LEU A 161 6.83 -5.68 9.02
CA LEU A 161 6.39 -5.21 7.71
C LEU A 161 5.25 -4.21 7.85
N ASP A 162 5.40 -3.09 7.14
CA ASP A 162 4.35 -2.09 6.92
C ASP A 162 4.32 -1.75 5.44
N PHE A 163 3.24 -2.14 4.77
CA PHE A 163 3.06 -1.94 3.35
C PHE A 163 2.25 -0.68 3.00
N GLY A 164 1.94 0.20 3.96
CA GLY A 164 1.08 1.36 3.75
C GLY A 164 1.52 2.29 2.60
N GLY A 165 2.82 2.46 2.40
CA GLY A 165 3.38 3.18 1.25
C GLY A 165 3.39 2.35 -0.03
N TYR A 166 3.85 1.10 0.06
CA TYR A 166 4.04 0.19 -1.07
C TYR A 166 2.72 -0.21 -1.75
N LEU A 167 1.70 -0.57 -0.95
CA LEU A 167 0.40 -1.02 -1.49
C LEU A 167 -0.33 0.03 -2.31
N LYS A 168 -0.05 1.31 -2.12
CA LYS A 168 -0.63 2.36 -2.96
C LYS A 168 -0.18 2.22 -4.42
N GLY A 169 1.11 1.94 -4.63
CA GLY A 169 1.65 1.64 -5.96
C GLY A 169 1.04 0.38 -6.56
N VAL A 170 1.02 -0.72 -5.79
CA VAL A 170 0.39 -1.98 -6.20
C VAL A 170 -1.09 -1.80 -6.58
N ALA A 171 -1.82 -1.02 -5.80
CA ALA A 171 -3.23 -0.73 -6.06
C ALA A 171 -3.41 0.04 -7.38
N LEU A 172 -2.54 1.02 -7.67
CA LEU A 172 -2.56 1.74 -8.95
C LEU A 172 -2.27 0.84 -10.15
N ASP A 173 -1.29 -0.06 -10.03
CA ASP A 173 -0.98 -1.03 -11.10
C ASP A 173 -2.17 -1.94 -11.38
N ARG A 174 -2.88 -2.41 -10.34
CA ARG A 174 -4.09 -3.22 -10.49
C ARG A 174 -5.26 -2.43 -11.07
N ALA A 175 -5.43 -1.18 -10.64
CA ALA A 175 -6.44 -0.31 -11.22
C ALA A 175 -6.23 -0.12 -12.73
N ALA A 176 -4.98 0.04 -13.17
CA ALA A 176 -4.65 0.17 -14.58
C ALA A 176 -4.95 -1.09 -15.42
N VAL A 177 -5.06 -2.26 -14.78
CA VAL A 177 -5.46 -3.51 -15.45
C VAL A 177 -6.98 -3.66 -15.50
N ILE A 178 -7.69 -3.12 -14.53
CA ILE A 178 -9.16 -3.18 -14.41
C ILE A 178 -9.83 -2.15 -15.35
N LEU A 179 -9.24 -0.97 -15.48
CA LEU A 179 -9.76 0.15 -16.30
C LEU A 179 -9.35 0.04 -17.75
#